data_412a18774f5b6e25e72b892e1f6ba5d3
#
_entry.id   412a18774f5b6e25e72b892e1f6ba5d3
#
_cell.length_a   1.000
_cell.length_b   1.000
_cell.length_c   1.000
_cell.angle_alpha   90.00
_cell.angle_beta   90.00
_cell.angle_gamma   90.00
#
_symmetry.space_group_name_H-M   'P 1'
#
loop_
_entity.id
_entity.type
_entity.pdbx_description
1 polymer ?
#
loop_
_entity_poly.entity_id
_entity_poly.type
_entity_poly.pdbx_seq_one_letter_code
_entity_poly.pdbx_strand_id
1 'polypeptide(L)'
;VADMSSDILSRPIDVVRYGLIYGGAQKNIGPAGLTIVIVREDLIGQALPTCPSAFDYKTVADNESMYNTPPTYAIYIAGLVFQWLKDQGGLAAMAERNRAKAALLYDYLDATSFYRSPVQRDCRSLMNVPFKLKDESLDAAFLKGAEARGMVQLKGHRSVGGMRASIYNAMPIEGVKALVAYMKEFEAQHG
;
A
#
# COMPACT_ATOMS: atom_id res chain seq x y z
N VAL A 1 -3.46 -3.92 17.81
CA VAL A 1 -4.12 -3.20 16.74
C VAL A 1 -3.13 -3.01 15.59
N ALA A 2 -3.56 -3.26 14.36
CA ALA A 2 -2.75 -3.06 13.16
C ALA A 2 -3.51 -2.24 12.11
N ASP A 3 -2.92 -1.13 11.67
CA ASP A 3 -3.31 -0.46 10.44
C ASP A 3 -2.65 -1.20 9.27
N MET A 4 -3.46 -1.90 8.50
CA MET A 4 -3.00 -2.60 7.30
C MET A 4 -3.48 -1.93 6.00
N SER A 5 -3.86 -0.66 6.03
CA SER A 5 -4.38 0.04 4.85
C SER A 5 -3.49 -0.07 3.61
N SER A 6 -2.17 -0.19 3.76
CA SER A 6 -1.24 -0.35 2.63
C SER A 6 -0.76 -1.78 2.40
N ASP A 7 -1.01 -2.71 3.34
CA ASP A 7 -0.49 -4.09 3.27
C ASP A 7 -1.60 -5.16 3.17
N ILE A 8 -2.84 -4.82 3.51
CA ILE A 8 -3.97 -5.75 3.45
C ILE A 8 -4.09 -6.35 2.05
N LEU A 9 -4.32 -7.67 1.97
CA LEU A 9 -4.40 -8.45 0.73
C LEU A 9 -3.11 -8.51 -0.10
N SER A 10 -1.98 -8.02 0.38
CA SER A 10 -0.70 -8.12 -0.33
C SER A 10 -0.02 -9.48 -0.17
N ARG A 11 -0.35 -10.19 0.89
CA ARG A 11 0.22 -11.49 1.28
C ARG A 11 -0.69 -12.20 2.29
N PRO A 12 -0.51 -13.51 2.53
CA PRO A 12 -1.12 -14.20 3.67
C PRO A 12 -0.67 -13.58 5.00
N ILE A 13 -1.60 -13.45 5.93
CA ILE A 13 -1.33 -13.04 7.31
C ILE A 13 -1.98 -14.01 8.29
N ASP A 14 -1.37 -14.19 9.45
CA ASP A 14 -1.95 -14.94 10.55
C ASP A 14 -2.84 -14.00 11.37
N VAL A 15 -4.13 -13.97 11.02
CA VAL A 15 -5.13 -13.05 11.61
C VAL A 15 -5.26 -13.25 13.12
N VAL A 16 -5.09 -14.47 13.63
CA VAL A 16 -5.26 -14.77 15.08
C VAL A 16 -4.22 -14.07 15.97
N ARG A 17 -3.11 -13.60 15.39
CA ARG A 17 -2.09 -12.84 16.12
C ARG A 17 -2.51 -11.40 16.46
N TYR A 18 -3.65 -10.95 15.93
CA TYR A 18 -4.11 -9.57 16.09
C TYR A 18 -5.43 -9.53 16.87
N GLY A 19 -5.56 -8.58 17.77
CA GLY A 19 -6.85 -8.27 18.39
C GLY A 19 -7.75 -7.48 17.46
N LEU A 20 -7.14 -6.61 16.64
CA LEU A 20 -7.84 -5.81 15.64
C LEU A 20 -6.93 -5.49 14.46
N ILE A 21 -7.46 -5.64 13.26
CA ILE A 21 -6.87 -5.17 12.00
C ILE A 21 -7.86 -4.23 11.35
N TYR A 22 -7.39 -3.13 10.79
CA TYR A 22 -8.22 -2.29 9.91
C TYR A 22 -7.45 -1.88 8.65
N GLY A 23 -8.19 -1.55 7.60
CA GLY A 23 -7.62 -1.08 6.36
C GLY A 23 -8.62 -0.31 5.50
N GLY A 24 -8.23 0.89 5.07
CA GLY A 24 -8.97 1.64 4.06
C GLY A 24 -8.86 0.98 2.68
N ALA A 25 -9.98 0.93 1.95
CA ALA A 25 -10.06 0.20 0.68
C ALA A 25 -9.23 0.80 -0.47
N GLN A 26 -8.93 2.10 -0.43
CA GLN A 26 -8.40 2.89 -1.56
C GLN A 26 -7.03 2.48 -2.09
N LYS A 27 -6.41 1.44 -1.54
CA LYS A 27 -5.09 0.96 -1.98
C LYS A 27 -5.20 -0.40 -2.68
N ASN A 28 -5.36 -1.50 -1.94
CA ASN A 28 -5.41 -2.85 -2.51
C ASN A 28 -6.83 -3.42 -2.66
N ILE A 29 -7.85 -2.78 -2.11
CA ILE A 29 -9.21 -3.34 -2.03
C ILE A 29 -10.15 -2.73 -3.08
N GLY A 30 -10.14 -1.40 -3.25
CA GLY A 30 -11.08 -0.75 -4.16
C GLY A 30 -11.11 0.78 -4.00
N PRO A 31 -12.27 1.44 -4.23
CA PRO A 31 -12.38 2.89 -4.09
C PRO A 31 -12.33 3.33 -2.62
N ALA A 32 -12.01 4.60 -2.42
CA ALA A 32 -12.12 5.26 -1.11
C ALA A 32 -13.56 5.25 -0.60
N GLY A 33 -13.74 5.33 0.71
CA GLY A 33 -15.06 5.38 1.36
C GLY A 33 -15.51 4.05 1.97
N LEU A 34 -14.72 2.99 1.84
CA LEU A 34 -14.91 1.71 2.52
C LEU A 34 -13.71 1.43 3.42
N THR A 35 -13.97 0.94 4.62
CA THR A 35 -12.95 0.43 5.54
C THR A 35 -13.30 -0.98 5.96
N ILE A 36 -12.34 -1.89 5.88
CA ILE A 36 -12.46 -3.25 6.40
C ILE A 36 -11.91 -3.25 7.82
N VAL A 37 -12.67 -3.85 8.75
CA VAL A 37 -12.24 -4.09 10.12
C VAL A 37 -12.37 -5.58 10.43
N ILE A 38 -11.32 -6.17 10.95
CA ILE A 38 -11.31 -7.53 11.46
C ILE A 38 -11.00 -7.40 12.96
N VAL A 39 -11.95 -7.72 13.79
CA VAL A 39 -11.84 -7.60 15.25
C VAL A 39 -12.11 -8.92 15.91
N ARG A 40 -11.31 -9.26 16.92
CA ARG A 40 -11.50 -10.46 17.74
C ARG A 40 -12.76 -10.31 18.58
N GLU A 41 -13.58 -11.36 18.65
CA GLU A 41 -14.92 -11.32 19.23
C GLU A 41 -14.94 -10.85 20.69
N ASP A 42 -13.96 -11.24 21.50
CA ASP A 42 -13.85 -10.86 22.91
C ASP A 42 -13.57 -9.35 23.12
N LEU A 43 -13.21 -8.62 22.08
CA LEU A 43 -13.01 -7.16 22.12
C LEU A 43 -14.28 -6.38 21.74
N ILE A 44 -15.30 -7.04 21.23
CA ILE A 44 -16.58 -6.41 20.89
C ILE A 44 -17.37 -6.16 22.20
N GLY A 45 -17.97 -4.96 22.31
CA GLY A 45 -18.74 -4.57 23.50
C GLY A 45 -17.90 -3.96 24.64
N GLN A 46 -16.63 -3.65 24.39
CA GLN A 46 -15.72 -3.00 25.35
C GLN A 46 -15.60 -1.49 25.12
N ALA A 47 -16.56 -0.89 24.40
CA ALA A 47 -16.54 0.54 24.12
C ALA A 47 -16.70 1.38 25.42
N LEU A 48 -16.00 2.52 25.47
CA LEU A 48 -16.18 3.46 26.57
C LEU A 48 -17.61 4.04 26.57
N PRO A 49 -18.18 4.41 27.74
CA PRO A 49 -19.53 4.99 27.80
C PRO A 49 -19.72 6.26 26.98
N THR A 50 -18.63 6.97 26.68
CA THR A 50 -18.62 8.19 25.87
C THR A 50 -18.40 7.90 24.37
N CYS A 51 -18.26 6.63 23.96
CA CYS A 51 -18.04 6.27 22.58
C CYS A 51 -19.32 6.53 21.75
N PRO A 52 -19.25 7.29 20.67
CA PRO A 52 -20.39 7.43 19.77
C PRO A 52 -20.77 6.06 19.17
N SER A 53 -22.06 5.80 19.00
CA SER A 53 -22.59 4.53 18.51
C SER A 53 -21.98 4.10 17.16
N ALA A 54 -21.67 5.05 16.28
CA ALA A 54 -21.03 4.76 14.99
C ALA A 54 -19.59 4.22 15.10
N PHE A 55 -18.94 4.36 16.26
CA PHE A 55 -17.60 3.85 16.53
C PHE A 55 -17.58 2.65 17.48
N ASP A 56 -18.75 2.25 17.98
CA ASP A 56 -18.89 1.05 18.78
C ASP A 56 -19.02 -0.19 17.90
N TYR A 57 -18.01 -1.05 17.96
CA TYR A 57 -18.00 -2.29 17.17
C TYR A 57 -19.16 -3.23 17.47
N LYS A 58 -19.72 -3.18 18.70
CA LYS A 58 -20.91 -3.95 19.02
C LYS A 58 -22.11 -3.47 18.22
N THR A 59 -22.33 -2.16 18.17
CA THR A 59 -23.41 -1.57 17.38
C THR A 59 -23.25 -1.91 15.89
N VAL A 60 -22.03 -1.85 15.37
CA VAL A 60 -21.77 -2.19 13.95
C VAL A 60 -21.98 -3.68 13.69
N ALA A 61 -21.54 -4.57 14.57
CA ALA A 61 -21.70 -6.01 14.44
C ALA A 61 -23.15 -6.45 14.53
N ASP A 62 -23.91 -5.94 15.50
CA ASP A 62 -25.33 -6.24 15.70
C ASP A 62 -26.21 -5.79 14.50
N ASN A 63 -25.71 -4.88 13.67
CA ASN A 63 -26.36 -4.39 12.45
C ASN A 63 -25.69 -4.89 11.15
N GLU A 64 -24.94 -6.01 11.20
CA GLU A 64 -24.28 -6.60 10.02
C GLU A 64 -23.47 -5.59 9.19
N SER A 65 -22.79 -4.66 9.86
CA SER A 65 -22.03 -3.54 9.27
C SER A 65 -22.89 -2.49 8.53
N MET A 66 -24.22 -2.56 8.65
CA MET A 66 -25.17 -1.67 7.99
C MET A 66 -25.93 -0.76 8.98
N TYR A 67 -25.29 -0.37 10.07
CA TYR A 67 -25.86 0.58 11.02
C TYR A 67 -26.21 1.93 10.38
N ASN A 68 -25.40 2.38 9.45
CA ASN A 68 -25.68 3.48 8.53
C ASN A 68 -25.90 2.94 7.12
N THR A 69 -26.39 3.77 6.19
CA THR A 69 -26.42 3.48 4.77
C THR A 69 -25.03 3.07 4.28
N PRO A 70 -24.83 1.83 3.79
CA PRO A 70 -23.51 1.36 3.40
C PRO A 70 -23.05 2.03 2.10
N PRO A 71 -21.72 2.14 1.86
CA PRO A 71 -21.15 2.62 0.62
C PRO A 71 -21.27 1.54 -0.48
N THR A 72 -22.48 1.30 -0.96
CA THR A 72 -22.86 0.15 -1.81
C THR A 72 -21.95 -0.03 -3.02
N TYR A 73 -21.64 1.08 -3.72
CA TYR A 73 -20.76 1.01 -4.89
C TYR A 73 -19.33 0.57 -4.51
N ALA A 74 -18.78 1.11 -3.43
CA ALA A 74 -17.45 0.73 -2.98
C ALA A 74 -17.38 -0.74 -2.53
N ILE A 75 -18.44 -1.26 -1.89
CA ILE A 75 -18.57 -2.66 -1.50
C ILE A 75 -18.63 -3.55 -2.75
N TYR A 76 -19.43 -3.18 -3.75
CA TYR A 76 -19.54 -3.91 -5.01
C TYR A 76 -18.19 -4.02 -5.73
N ILE A 77 -17.47 -2.89 -5.88
CA ILE A 77 -16.14 -2.90 -6.51
C ILE A 77 -15.13 -3.71 -5.68
N ALA A 78 -15.17 -3.61 -4.35
CA ALA A 78 -14.31 -4.44 -3.50
C ALA A 78 -14.57 -5.94 -3.73
N GLY A 79 -15.84 -6.34 -3.88
CA GLY A 79 -16.20 -7.73 -4.23
C GLY A 79 -15.57 -8.19 -5.55
N LEU A 80 -15.58 -7.34 -6.59
CA LEU A 80 -14.93 -7.64 -7.87
C LEU A 80 -13.40 -7.77 -7.72
N VAL A 81 -12.76 -6.92 -6.90
CA VAL A 81 -11.32 -7.00 -6.63
C VAL A 81 -10.98 -8.28 -5.86
N PHE A 82 -11.80 -8.69 -4.88
CA PHE A 82 -11.61 -9.96 -4.18
C PHE A 82 -11.71 -11.16 -5.13
N GLN A 83 -12.67 -11.14 -6.05
CA GLN A 83 -12.78 -12.19 -7.07
C GLN A 83 -11.57 -12.19 -7.99
N TRP A 84 -11.16 -11.03 -8.51
CA TRP A 84 -9.96 -10.89 -9.31
C TRP A 84 -8.72 -11.45 -8.58
N LEU A 85 -8.55 -11.16 -7.29
CA LEU A 85 -7.43 -11.66 -6.50
C LEU A 85 -7.45 -13.18 -6.38
N LYS A 86 -8.63 -13.80 -6.22
CA LYS A 86 -8.80 -15.26 -6.22
C LYS A 86 -8.40 -15.86 -7.57
N ASP A 87 -8.84 -15.26 -8.66
CA ASP A 87 -8.55 -15.70 -10.04
C ASP A 87 -7.05 -15.55 -10.37
N GLN A 88 -6.35 -14.64 -9.71
CA GLN A 88 -4.89 -14.48 -9.81
C GLN A 88 -4.09 -15.52 -9.00
N GLY A 89 -4.72 -16.49 -8.37
CA GLY A 89 -4.10 -17.52 -7.55
C GLY A 89 -4.07 -17.18 -6.05
N GLY A 90 -4.82 -16.17 -5.62
CA GLY A 90 -4.98 -15.80 -4.22
C GLY A 90 -3.77 -15.10 -3.61
N LEU A 91 -3.77 -15.03 -2.27
CA LEU A 91 -2.78 -14.24 -1.52
C LEU A 91 -1.35 -14.79 -1.64
N ALA A 92 -1.17 -16.10 -1.78
CA ALA A 92 0.16 -16.69 -1.91
C ALA A 92 0.82 -16.27 -3.23
N ALA A 93 0.10 -16.41 -4.35
CA ALA A 93 0.58 -15.98 -5.66
C ALA A 93 0.79 -14.45 -5.73
N MET A 94 -0.08 -13.68 -5.09
CA MET A 94 0.07 -12.23 -5.01
C MET A 94 1.32 -11.83 -4.20
N ALA A 95 1.60 -12.53 -3.11
CA ALA A 95 2.80 -12.30 -2.31
C ALA A 95 4.09 -12.50 -3.13
N GLU A 96 4.16 -13.55 -3.95
CA GLU A 96 5.30 -13.79 -4.83
C GLU A 96 5.48 -12.66 -5.86
N ARG A 97 4.39 -12.23 -6.51
CA ARG A 97 4.41 -11.09 -7.44
C ARG A 97 4.88 -9.81 -6.75
N ASN A 98 4.38 -9.54 -5.55
CA ASN A 98 4.76 -8.34 -4.80
C ASN A 98 6.22 -8.38 -4.35
N ARG A 99 6.74 -9.54 -3.93
CA ARG A 99 8.17 -9.71 -3.62
C ARG A 99 9.03 -9.47 -4.86
N ALA A 100 8.68 -10.04 -6.00
CA ALA A 100 9.42 -9.84 -7.24
C ALA A 100 9.46 -8.36 -7.67
N LYS A 101 8.33 -7.65 -7.59
CA LYS A 101 8.26 -6.20 -7.86
C LYS A 101 9.14 -5.38 -6.91
N ALA A 102 9.00 -5.64 -5.62
CA ALA A 102 9.76 -4.91 -4.60
C ALA A 102 11.27 -5.18 -4.70
N ALA A 103 11.66 -6.44 -4.94
CA ALA A 103 13.05 -6.84 -5.11
C ALA A 103 13.72 -6.06 -6.26
N LEU A 104 13.08 -5.96 -7.43
CA LEU A 104 13.63 -5.21 -8.56
C LEU A 104 14.04 -3.78 -8.18
N LEU A 105 13.25 -3.10 -7.36
CA LEU A 105 13.52 -1.72 -6.97
C LEU A 105 14.52 -1.65 -5.81
N TYR A 106 14.35 -2.49 -4.78
CA TYR A 106 15.26 -2.48 -3.64
C TYR A 106 16.66 -2.98 -3.97
N ASP A 107 16.80 -3.99 -4.83
CA ASP A 107 18.10 -4.48 -5.26
C ASP A 107 18.88 -3.40 -6.01
N TYR A 108 18.19 -2.62 -6.84
CA TYR A 108 18.83 -1.48 -7.49
C TYR A 108 19.19 -0.37 -6.50
N LEU A 109 18.30 0.00 -5.58
CA LEU A 109 18.56 1.00 -4.54
C LEU A 109 19.73 0.61 -3.63
N ASP A 110 19.92 -0.68 -3.38
CA ASP A 110 21.01 -1.18 -2.55
C ASP A 110 22.35 -1.28 -3.30
N ALA A 111 22.31 -1.37 -4.63
CA ALA A 111 23.50 -1.48 -5.48
C ALA A 111 24.05 -0.14 -5.94
N THR A 112 23.23 0.92 -5.97
CA THR A 112 23.64 2.25 -6.43
C THR A 112 24.21 3.11 -5.32
N SER A 113 25.08 4.02 -5.69
CA SER A 113 25.55 5.10 -4.81
C SER A 113 24.80 6.43 -5.05
N PHE A 114 23.97 6.52 -6.08
CA PHE A 114 23.25 7.73 -6.49
C PHE A 114 21.90 7.91 -5.77
N TYR A 115 21.23 6.78 -5.47
CA TYR A 115 20.00 6.76 -4.69
C TYR A 115 20.21 6.12 -3.33
N ARG A 116 19.26 6.34 -2.43
CA ARG A 116 19.22 5.66 -1.12
C ARG A 116 17.80 5.36 -0.68
N SER A 117 17.57 4.21 -0.06
CA SER A 117 16.36 3.95 0.71
C SER A 117 16.54 4.46 2.15
N PRO A 118 15.62 5.30 2.67
CA PRO A 118 15.70 5.76 4.05
C PRO A 118 15.22 4.71 5.06
N VAL A 119 14.72 3.55 4.60
CA VAL A 119 14.10 2.52 5.44
C VAL A 119 15.06 1.37 5.68
N GLN A 120 15.15 0.93 6.94
CA GLN A 120 15.92 -0.25 7.33
C GLN A 120 15.39 -1.48 6.57
N ARG A 121 16.30 -2.42 6.22
CA ARG A 121 15.98 -3.55 5.34
C ARG A 121 14.85 -4.45 5.86
N ASP A 122 14.84 -4.72 7.14
CA ASP A 122 13.83 -5.55 7.83
C ASP A 122 12.47 -4.86 8.01
N CYS A 123 12.41 -3.53 7.81
CA CYS A 123 11.20 -2.71 7.91
C CYS A 123 10.63 -2.29 6.54
N ARG A 124 11.19 -2.79 5.43
CA ARG A 124 10.81 -2.39 4.07
C ARG A 124 9.41 -2.87 3.67
N SER A 125 8.60 -1.94 3.19
CA SER A 125 7.28 -2.26 2.61
C SER A 125 7.43 -2.85 1.21
N LEU A 126 6.59 -3.84 0.88
CA LEU A 126 6.46 -4.36 -0.49
C LEU A 126 5.50 -3.52 -1.35
N MET A 127 4.79 -2.56 -0.74
CA MET A 127 3.75 -1.77 -1.39
C MET A 127 4.16 -0.32 -1.63
N ASN A 128 4.95 0.26 -0.73
CA ASN A 128 5.42 1.63 -0.82
C ASN A 128 6.93 1.66 -0.61
N VAL A 129 7.66 2.02 -1.65
CA VAL A 129 9.11 2.09 -1.64
C VAL A 129 9.56 3.55 -1.67
N PRO A 130 9.88 4.15 -0.50
CA PRO A 130 10.44 5.47 -0.45
C PRO A 130 11.93 5.43 -0.83
N PHE A 131 12.38 6.41 -1.59
CA PHE A 131 13.77 6.59 -1.95
C PHE A 131 14.11 8.08 -2.12
N LYS A 132 15.37 8.40 -2.01
CA LYS A 132 15.91 9.76 -2.17
C LYS A 132 17.10 9.74 -3.10
N LEU A 133 17.31 10.83 -3.83
CA LEU A 133 18.58 11.10 -4.46
C LEU A 133 19.59 11.55 -3.39
N LYS A 134 20.87 11.31 -3.58
CA LYS A 134 21.91 11.87 -2.71
C LYS A 134 21.97 13.39 -2.83
N ASP A 135 21.86 13.89 -4.04
CA ASP A 135 21.71 15.31 -4.30
C ASP A 135 20.21 15.65 -4.46
N GLU A 136 19.61 16.14 -3.40
CA GLU A 136 18.19 16.50 -3.37
C GLU A 136 17.87 17.70 -4.30
N SER A 137 18.86 18.45 -4.80
CA SER A 137 18.64 19.51 -5.79
C SER A 137 18.14 18.97 -7.13
N LEU A 138 18.39 17.69 -7.42
CA LEU A 138 17.94 16.99 -8.61
C LEU A 138 16.51 16.45 -8.52
N ASP A 139 15.87 16.46 -7.34
CA ASP A 139 14.53 15.88 -7.12
C ASP A 139 13.49 16.43 -8.12
N ALA A 140 13.50 17.74 -8.36
CA ALA A 140 12.56 18.37 -9.29
C ALA A 140 12.77 17.93 -10.75
N ALA A 141 14.04 17.79 -11.16
CA ALA A 141 14.39 17.32 -12.50
C ALA A 141 13.99 15.85 -12.68
N PHE A 142 14.26 15.00 -11.66
CA PHE A 142 13.86 13.61 -11.66
C PHE A 142 12.34 13.44 -11.79
N LEU A 143 11.57 14.13 -10.96
CA LEU A 143 10.10 14.05 -10.99
C LEU A 143 9.53 14.51 -12.33
N LYS A 144 10.04 15.62 -12.91
CA LYS A 144 9.64 16.12 -14.22
C LYS A 144 9.94 15.11 -15.33
N GLY A 145 11.14 14.50 -15.31
CA GLY A 145 11.53 13.50 -16.29
C GLY A 145 10.73 12.20 -16.19
N ALA A 146 10.35 11.79 -14.97
CA ALA A 146 9.46 10.66 -14.72
C ALA A 146 8.04 10.95 -15.27
N GLU A 147 7.49 12.12 -14.97
CA GLU A 147 6.15 12.53 -15.44
C GLU A 147 6.07 12.58 -16.97
N ALA A 148 7.10 13.09 -17.65
CA ALA A 148 7.20 13.09 -19.10
C ALA A 148 7.19 11.69 -19.73
N ARG A 149 7.47 10.65 -18.95
CA ARG A 149 7.41 9.22 -19.32
C ARG A 149 6.13 8.51 -18.83
N GLY A 150 5.16 9.27 -18.33
CA GLY A 150 3.90 8.74 -17.80
C GLY A 150 4.00 8.14 -16.39
N MET A 151 5.13 8.30 -15.70
CA MET A 151 5.31 7.86 -14.31
C MET A 151 4.85 8.97 -13.36
N VAL A 152 3.58 8.93 -12.98
CA VAL A 152 2.92 9.94 -12.14
C VAL A 152 2.96 9.58 -10.65
N GLN A 153 2.73 10.56 -9.77
CA GLN A 153 2.59 10.38 -8.32
C GLN A 153 3.83 9.81 -7.60
N LEU A 154 5.02 10.00 -8.16
CA LEU A 154 6.28 9.56 -7.54
C LEU A 154 6.77 10.48 -6.42
N LYS A 155 6.27 11.71 -6.31
CA LYS A 155 6.67 12.64 -5.25
C LYS A 155 6.41 12.02 -3.87
N GLY A 156 7.42 12.04 -3.00
CA GLY A 156 7.34 11.53 -1.64
C GLY A 156 6.37 12.32 -0.75
N HIS A 157 6.06 11.76 0.41
CA HIS A 157 5.20 12.45 1.38
C HIS A 157 5.89 13.74 1.86
N ARG A 158 5.11 14.81 2.05
CA ARG A 158 5.62 16.14 2.43
C ARG A 158 6.48 16.16 3.71
N SER A 159 6.24 15.21 4.62
CA SER A 159 7.01 15.09 5.86
C SER A 159 8.34 14.34 5.70
N VAL A 160 8.52 13.57 4.61
CA VAL A 160 9.70 12.72 4.37
C VAL A 160 10.57 13.28 3.23
N GLY A 161 9.92 13.90 2.23
CA GLY A 161 10.58 14.37 1.01
C GLY A 161 10.94 13.23 0.06
N GLY A 162 11.77 13.54 -0.93
CA GLY A 162 12.23 12.60 -1.95
C GLY A 162 11.10 12.01 -2.78
N MET A 163 11.22 10.74 -3.14
CA MET A 163 10.28 9.98 -3.95
C MET A 163 9.65 8.81 -3.21
N ARG A 164 8.51 8.34 -3.72
CA ARG A 164 7.84 7.12 -3.23
C ARG A 164 7.18 6.39 -4.40
N ALA A 165 7.67 5.21 -4.69
CA ALA A 165 7.00 4.30 -5.63
C ALA A 165 5.88 3.54 -4.89
N SER A 166 4.63 3.73 -5.32
CA SER A 166 3.47 2.98 -4.83
C SER A 166 3.17 1.84 -5.79
N ILE A 167 3.55 0.61 -5.41
CA ILE A 167 3.54 -0.59 -6.28
C ILE A 167 2.54 -1.62 -5.79
N TYR A 168 1.31 -1.17 -5.49
CA TYR A 168 0.22 -2.02 -4.98
C TYR A 168 -0.06 -3.24 -5.86
N ASN A 169 -0.95 -4.13 -5.40
CA ASN A 169 -1.23 -5.41 -6.06
C ASN A 169 -1.48 -5.30 -7.57
N ALA A 170 -2.25 -4.31 -8.00
CA ALA A 170 -2.61 -4.13 -9.40
C ALA A 170 -1.49 -3.53 -10.28
N MET A 171 -0.41 -3.00 -9.68
CA MET A 171 0.74 -2.50 -10.46
C MET A 171 1.44 -3.66 -11.15
N PRO A 172 1.52 -3.69 -12.49
CA PRO A 172 2.25 -4.72 -13.21
C PRO A 172 3.76 -4.57 -12.98
N ILE A 173 4.49 -5.68 -13.10
CA ILE A 173 5.96 -5.68 -12.92
C ILE A 173 6.66 -4.80 -13.95
N GLU A 174 6.05 -4.62 -15.12
CA GLU A 174 6.53 -3.76 -16.20
C GLU A 174 6.63 -2.30 -15.79
N GLY A 175 5.68 -1.82 -14.98
CA GLY A 175 5.73 -0.47 -14.41
C GLY A 175 6.93 -0.26 -13.49
N VAL A 176 7.26 -1.26 -12.67
CA VAL A 176 8.44 -1.22 -11.81
C VAL A 176 9.74 -1.30 -12.63
N LYS A 177 9.78 -2.15 -13.67
CA LYS A 177 10.91 -2.23 -14.60
C LYS A 177 11.15 -0.90 -15.32
N ALA A 178 10.09 -0.24 -15.76
CA ALA A 178 10.17 1.07 -16.40
C ALA A 178 10.76 2.12 -15.46
N LEU A 179 10.35 2.13 -14.18
CA LEU A 179 10.91 3.03 -13.18
C LEU A 179 12.41 2.76 -12.96
N VAL A 180 12.81 1.50 -12.78
CA VAL A 180 14.23 1.15 -12.59
C VAL A 180 15.07 1.50 -13.82
N ALA A 181 14.54 1.30 -15.03
CA ALA A 181 15.21 1.70 -16.26
C ALA A 181 15.43 3.23 -16.31
N TYR A 182 14.40 4.00 -15.99
CA TYR A 182 14.51 5.45 -15.90
C TYR A 182 15.50 5.90 -14.82
N MET A 183 15.49 5.28 -13.65
CA MET A 183 16.44 5.58 -12.58
C MET A 183 17.89 5.39 -13.04
N LYS A 184 18.18 4.29 -13.76
CA LYS A 184 19.52 4.03 -14.33
C LYS A 184 19.92 5.07 -15.38
N GLU A 185 18.98 5.44 -16.26
CA GLU A 185 19.22 6.49 -17.27
C GLU A 185 19.52 7.83 -16.60
N PHE A 186 18.73 8.20 -15.61
CA PHE A 186 18.92 9.46 -14.88
C PHE A 186 20.25 9.49 -14.10
N GLU A 187 20.62 8.39 -13.45
CA GLU A 187 21.92 8.24 -12.79
C GLU A 187 23.08 8.39 -13.79
N ALA A 188 22.99 7.78 -14.99
CA ALA A 188 24.04 7.89 -15.99
C ALA A 188 24.21 9.32 -16.57
N GLN A 189 23.18 10.17 -16.45
CA GLN A 189 23.21 11.55 -16.92
C GLN A 189 23.68 12.55 -15.85
N HIS A 190 23.59 12.20 -14.57
CA HIS A 190 23.78 13.15 -13.46
C HIS A 190 24.72 12.64 -12.35
N GLY A 191 25.20 11.39 -12.48
CA GLY A 191 26.10 10.74 -11.53
C GLY A 191 27.59 10.81 -11.83
#